data_320edcd900ed18cd61195eeca9685ce8
#
_entry.id   320edcd900ed18cd61195eeca9685ce8
#
_cell.length_a   1.000
_cell.length_b   1.000
_cell.length_c   1.000
_cell.angle_alpha   90.00
_cell.angle_beta   90.00
_cell.angle_gamma   90.00
#
_symmetry.space_group_name_H-M   'P 1'
#
loop_
_entity.id
_entity.type
_entity.pdbx_description
1 polymer ?
#
loop_
_entity_poly.entity_id
_entity_poly.type
_entity_poly.pdbx_seq_one_letter_code
_entity_poly.pdbx_strand_id
1 'polypeptide(L)'
;MGIKDLNKFIKTFSPKGIKQVPISHYTGKTLAVDTSIFMYKFKYSNKLIDSFFQQYYHFKKEGVELIYVFDGKPPEEKEYVLNSRKNAKEKQVNKIEEIKKKLEETDDNNIDEKKKLKKLLLEIERRYINITQEDINNVKSLFNKIGAKYIHQESEADPICCDMFKKNIVQGCISNDMDFLPTGAGILIRNYNLGNTVDEYNLNVILEETGMDLNKFIDFCILCGCDYTCKIPRLGFITAFKSLQQFNNIETIIEELCVKQEKFKLPQHFNYKVARKLLKDGGKIIETYEIHNNTCLLYTSPSPRDKR
;
A
#
# COMPACT_ATOMS: atom_id res chain seq x y z
N MET A 1 4.18 0.35 -4.65
CA MET A 1 4.60 1.26 -3.59
C MET A 1 5.40 0.46 -2.58
N GLY A 2 6.06 1.11 -1.63
CA GLY A 2 6.86 0.49 -0.60
C GLY A 2 8.26 0.06 -1.03
N ILE A 3 8.77 -1.02 -0.43
CA ILE A 3 10.16 -1.47 -0.57
C ILE A 3 10.56 -1.73 -2.04
N LYS A 4 11.62 -1.05 -2.47
CA LYS A 4 12.10 -1.18 -3.86
C LYS A 4 12.59 -2.59 -4.15
N ASP A 5 12.20 -3.11 -5.32
CA ASP A 5 12.59 -4.42 -5.84
C ASP A 5 12.24 -5.63 -4.95
N LEU A 6 11.52 -5.46 -3.82
CA LEU A 6 11.14 -6.55 -2.93
C LEU A 6 10.33 -7.63 -3.66
N ASN A 7 9.41 -7.25 -4.53
CA ASN A 7 8.65 -8.21 -5.34
C ASN A 7 9.55 -9.02 -6.28
N LYS A 8 10.57 -8.41 -6.88
CA LYS A 8 11.55 -9.12 -7.72
C LYS A 8 12.39 -10.07 -6.88
N PHE A 9 12.81 -9.63 -5.69
CA PHE A 9 13.55 -10.45 -4.75
C PHE A 9 12.78 -11.71 -4.38
N ILE A 10 11.52 -11.56 -3.94
CA ILE A 10 10.69 -12.69 -3.53
C ILE A 10 10.48 -13.66 -4.71
N LYS A 11 10.15 -13.16 -5.90
CA LYS A 11 10.03 -14.00 -7.12
C LYS A 11 11.29 -14.77 -7.46
N THR A 12 12.46 -14.22 -7.13
CA THR A 12 13.75 -14.84 -7.45
C THR A 12 14.20 -15.84 -6.38
N PHE A 13 14.06 -15.49 -5.10
CA PHE A 13 14.66 -16.24 -3.98
C PHE A 13 13.63 -16.99 -3.12
N SER A 14 12.34 -16.67 -3.26
CA SER A 14 11.26 -17.35 -2.54
C SER A 14 9.99 -17.46 -3.40
N PRO A 15 10.06 -18.15 -4.54
CA PRO A 15 8.90 -18.28 -5.44
C PRO A 15 7.71 -18.99 -4.80
N LYS A 16 7.91 -19.91 -3.86
CA LYS A 16 6.82 -20.59 -3.14
C LYS A 16 6.11 -19.69 -2.14
N GLY A 17 6.75 -18.59 -1.75
CA GLY A 17 6.15 -17.54 -0.92
C GLY A 17 5.03 -16.76 -1.62
N ILE A 18 4.85 -16.95 -2.94
CA ILE A 18 3.80 -16.31 -3.73
C ILE A 18 2.90 -17.39 -4.33
N LYS A 19 1.60 -17.28 -4.07
CA LYS A 19 0.60 -18.19 -4.66
C LYS A 19 -0.55 -17.39 -5.24
N GLN A 20 -1.04 -17.77 -6.41
CA GLN A 20 -2.31 -17.26 -6.90
C GLN A 20 -3.43 -18.14 -6.36
N VAL A 21 -4.37 -17.53 -5.63
CA VAL A 21 -5.47 -18.24 -4.98
C VAL A 21 -6.81 -17.58 -5.35
N PRO A 22 -7.91 -18.34 -5.38
CA PRO A 22 -9.25 -17.76 -5.53
C PRO A 22 -9.66 -17.06 -4.24
N ILE A 23 -10.57 -16.07 -4.32
CA ILE A 23 -11.09 -15.36 -3.13
C ILE A 23 -11.76 -16.33 -2.16
N SER A 24 -12.42 -17.39 -2.67
CA SER A 24 -13.03 -18.44 -1.86
C SER A 24 -12.05 -19.18 -0.93
N HIS A 25 -10.73 -19.09 -1.18
CA HIS A 25 -9.71 -19.58 -0.25
C HIS A 25 -9.80 -18.94 1.15
N TYR A 26 -10.38 -17.76 1.23
CA TYR A 26 -10.57 -17.01 2.47
C TYR A 26 -11.99 -17.10 3.05
N THR A 27 -12.84 -18.00 2.56
CA THR A 27 -14.19 -18.22 3.09
C THR A 27 -14.16 -18.43 4.61
N GLY A 28 -15.01 -17.73 5.35
CA GLY A 28 -15.07 -17.73 6.81
C GLY A 28 -13.96 -16.93 7.50
N LYS A 29 -13.07 -16.28 6.76
CA LYS A 29 -12.00 -15.43 7.30
C LYS A 29 -12.38 -13.95 7.25
N THR A 30 -11.76 -13.17 8.13
CA THR A 30 -11.81 -11.71 8.12
C THR A 30 -10.50 -11.15 7.58
N LEU A 31 -10.53 -10.20 6.66
CA LEU A 31 -9.35 -9.58 6.07
C LEU A 31 -9.37 -8.08 6.31
N ALA A 32 -8.21 -7.49 6.65
CA ALA A 32 -8.03 -6.04 6.69
C ALA A 32 -7.76 -5.50 5.28
N VAL A 33 -8.32 -4.36 4.95
CA VAL A 33 -8.13 -3.69 3.65
C VAL A 33 -7.48 -2.33 3.87
N ASP A 34 -6.31 -2.12 3.27
CA ASP A 34 -5.72 -0.80 3.13
C ASP A 34 -6.61 0.02 2.17
N THR A 35 -7.48 0.83 2.76
CA THR A 35 -8.50 1.58 2.00
C THR A 35 -7.87 2.62 1.10
N SER A 36 -6.81 3.28 1.56
CA SER A 36 -6.18 4.40 0.87
C SER A 36 -5.63 4.01 -0.48
N ILE A 37 -4.95 2.87 -0.58
CA ILE A 37 -4.40 2.40 -1.87
C ILE A 37 -5.50 2.11 -2.89
N PHE A 38 -6.66 1.60 -2.42
CA PHE A 38 -7.82 1.37 -3.28
C PHE A 38 -8.55 2.65 -3.64
N MET A 39 -8.58 3.66 -2.76
CA MET A 39 -9.13 4.98 -3.09
C MET A 39 -8.41 5.58 -4.30
N TYR A 40 -7.08 5.60 -4.30
CA TYR A 40 -6.30 6.06 -5.45
C TYR A 40 -6.58 5.24 -6.71
N LYS A 41 -6.58 3.91 -6.59
CA LYS A 41 -6.82 2.98 -7.71
C LYS A 41 -8.21 3.17 -8.33
N PHE A 42 -9.25 3.24 -7.50
CA PHE A 42 -10.63 3.33 -7.96
C PHE A 42 -10.98 4.74 -8.46
N LYS A 43 -10.40 5.77 -7.86
CA LYS A 43 -10.56 7.14 -8.36
C LYS A 43 -9.86 7.34 -9.71
N TYR A 44 -8.72 6.67 -9.95
CA TYR A 44 -8.06 6.66 -11.25
C TYR A 44 -8.98 6.16 -12.37
N SER A 45 -9.82 5.19 -12.09
CA SER A 45 -10.79 4.65 -13.05
C SER A 45 -12.12 5.42 -13.11
N ASN A 46 -12.26 6.53 -12.39
CA ASN A 46 -13.51 7.30 -12.24
C ASN A 46 -14.70 6.47 -11.69
N LYS A 47 -14.44 5.42 -10.92
CA LYS A 47 -15.43 4.47 -10.40
C LYS A 47 -15.26 4.23 -8.89
N LEU A 48 -14.95 5.29 -8.14
CA LEU A 48 -14.60 5.17 -6.72
C LEU A 48 -15.66 4.40 -5.93
N ILE A 49 -16.89 4.86 -5.94
CA ILE A 49 -17.98 4.28 -5.15
C ILE A 49 -18.40 2.90 -5.68
N ASP A 50 -18.58 2.78 -7.00
CA ASP A 50 -18.97 1.51 -7.63
C ASP A 50 -17.94 0.41 -7.39
N SER A 51 -16.65 0.76 -7.47
CA SER A 51 -15.58 -0.23 -7.28
C SER A 51 -15.46 -0.70 -5.83
N PHE A 52 -15.67 0.18 -4.83
CA PHE A 52 -15.75 -0.24 -3.44
C PHE A 52 -16.99 -1.11 -3.16
N PHE A 53 -18.13 -0.76 -3.73
CA PHE A 53 -19.32 -1.59 -3.65
C PHE A 53 -19.09 -2.98 -4.26
N GLN A 54 -18.52 -3.04 -5.47
CA GLN A 54 -18.19 -4.30 -6.14
C GLN A 54 -17.16 -5.12 -5.34
N GLN A 55 -16.13 -4.48 -4.78
CA GLN A 55 -15.14 -5.15 -3.94
C GLN A 55 -15.82 -5.78 -2.70
N TYR A 56 -16.59 -4.98 -1.95
CA TYR A 56 -17.30 -5.47 -0.78
C TYR A 56 -18.22 -6.65 -1.11
N TYR A 57 -19.08 -6.50 -2.13
CA TYR A 57 -20.02 -7.53 -2.55
C TYR A 57 -19.31 -8.81 -3.01
N HIS A 58 -18.23 -8.68 -3.73
CA HIS A 58 -17.44 -9.80 -4.25
C HIS A 58 -16.88 -10.67 -3.11
N PHE A 59 -16.24 -10.06 -2.12
CA PHE A 59 -15.73 -10.79 -0.96
C PHE A 59 -16.87 -11.33 -0.09
N LYS A 60 -17.91 -10.55 0.12
CA LYS A 60 -19.09 -10.96 0.89
C LYS A 60 -19.78 -12.18 0.30
N LYS A 61 -19.91 -12.24 -1.03
CA LYS A 61 -20.49 -13.38 -1.75
C LYS A 61 -19.70 -14.67 -1.52
N GLU A 62 -18.38 -14.57 -1.40
CA GLU A 62 -17.49 -15.70 -1.11
C GLU A 62 -17.42 -16.03 0.39
N GLY A 63 -18.21 -15.38 1.23
CA GLY A 63 -18.21 -15.60 2.68
C GLY A 63 -17.00 -15.04 3.40
N VAL A 64 -16.33 -14.04 2.81
CA VAL A 64 -15.17 -13.35 3.39
C VAL A 64 -15.60 -12.02 3.98
N GLU A 65 -15.19 -11.73 5.21
CA GLU A 65 -15.47 -10.47 5.87
C GLU A 65 -14.32 -9.47 5.66
N LEU A 66 -14.66 -8.20 5.38
CA LEU A 66 -13.67 -7.14 5.19
C LEU A 66 -13.78 -6.08 6.28
N ILE A 67 -12.63 -5.65 6.81
CA ILE A 67 -12.50 -4.46 7.65
C ILE A 67 -11.64 -3.45 6.89
N TYR A 68 -12.25 -2.35 6.47
CA TYR A 68 -11.57 -1.29 5.74
C TYR A 68 -10.85 -0.35 6.72
N VAL A 69 -9.55 -0.13 6.51
CA VAL A 69 -8.74 0.74 7.36
C VAL A 69 -8.34 1.98 6.58
N PHE A 70 -8.79 3.15 7.05
CA PHE A 70 -8.42 4.44 6.46
C PHE A 70 -7.13 4.97 7.10
N ASP A 71 -6.28 5.59 6.28
CA ASP A 71 -5.12 6.30 6.78
C ASP A 71 -5.51 7.52 7.63
N GLY A 72 -4.77 7.69 8.72
CA GLY A 72 -4.73 8.91 9.49
C GLY A 72 -3.50 9.77 9.13
N LYS A 73 -2.91 10.42 10.11
CA LYS A 73 -1.71 11.22 9.92
C LYS A 73 -0.46 10.35 9.79
N PRO A 74 0.37 10.57 8.78
CA PRO A 74 1.65 9.89 8.67
C PRO A 74 2.59 10.29 9.82
N PRO A 75 3.53 9.41 10.24
CA PRO A 75 4.53 9.74 11.23
C PRO A 75 5.52 10.79 10.70
N GLU A 76 6.09 11.59 11.61
CA GLU A 76 7.02 12.67 11.26
C GLU A 76 8.24 12.18 10.49
N GLU A 77 8.69 10.96 10.76
CA GLU A 77 9.84 10.34 10.09
C GLU A 77 9.63 10.08 8.59
N LYS A 78 8.37 10.10 8.11
CA LYS A 78 8.04 10.07 6.68
C LYS A 78 8.13 11.44 5.99
N GLU A 79 8.38 12.51 6.73
CA GLU A 79 8.35 13.89 6.20
C GLU A 79 9.23 14.07 4.96
N TYR A 80 10.44 13.50 4.97
CA TYR A 80 11.33 13.57 3.81
C TYR A 80 10.71 12.97 2.53
N VAL A 81 10.07 11.80 2.64
CA VAL A 81 9.42 11.15 1.51
C VAL A 81 8.16 11.89 1.10
N LEU A 82 7.40 12.39 2.08
CA LEU A 82 6.21 13.20 1.83
C LEU A 82 6.55 14.51 1.11
N ASN A 83 7.61 15.20 1.52
CA ASN A 83 8.11 16.41 0.85
C ASN A 83 8.59 16.11 -0.58
N SER A 84 9.28 14.99 -0.79
CA SER A 84 9.65 14.54 -2.14
C SER A 84 8.43 14.26 -3.02
N ARG A 85 7.40 13.59 -2.47
CA ARG A 85 6.13 13.34 -3.15
C ARG A 85 5.37 14.63 -3.43
N LYS A 86 5.36 15.57 -2.48
CA LYS A 86 4.74 16.90 -2.64
C LYS A 86 5.40 17.69 -3.77
N ASN A 87 6.74 17.76 -3.78
CA ASN A 87 7.48 18.45 -4.84
C ASN A 87 7.25 17.81 -6.23
N ALA A 88 7.16 16.47 -6.30
CA ALA A 88 6.83 15.79 -7.55
C ALA A 88 5.40 16.11 -8.01
N LYS A 89 4.46 16.25 -7.07
CA LYS A 89 3.08 16.62 -7.32
C LYS A 89 2.95 18.07 -7.81
N GLU A 90 3.65 19.01 -7.18
CA GLU A 90 3.72 20.42 -7.59
C GLU A 90 4.25 20.57 -9.03
N LYS A 91 5.31 19.84 -9.37
CA LYS A 91 5.83 19.82 -10.76
C LYS A 91 4.79 19.32 -11.77
N GLN A 92 3.93 18.38 -11.39
CA GLN A 92 2.85 17.91 -12.27
C GLN A 92 1.75 18.97 -12.41
N VAL A 93 1.38 19.68 -11.34
CA VAL A 93 0.42 20.78 -11.37
C VAL A 93 0.90 21.88 -12.32
N ASN A 94 2.15 22.34 -12.13
CA ASN A 94 2.73 23.37 -13.00
C ASN A 94 2.72 22.94 -14.48
N LYS A 95 3.00 21.66 -14.75
CA LYS A 95 2.94 21.13 -16.11
C LYS A 95 1.52 21.10 -16.70
N ILE A 96 0.51 20.82 -15.86
CA ILE A 96 -0.91 20.90 -16.28
C ILE A 96 -1.26 22.34 -16.65
N GLU A 97 -0.87 23.31 -15.82
CA GLU A 97 -1.11 24.74 -16.06
C GLU A 97 -0.42 25.22 -17.34
N GLU A 98 0.85 24.85 -17.55
CA GLU A 98 1.58 25.16 -18.80
C GLU A 98 0.89 24.60 -20.07
N ILE A 99 0.37 23.37 -19.98
CA ILE A 99 -0.33 22.77 -21.12
C ILE A 99 -1.69 23.44 -21.35
N LYS A 100 -2.42 23.80 -20.29
CA LYS A 100 -3.67 24.57 -20.41
C LYS A 100 -3.44 25.91 -21.08
N LYS A 101 -2.41 26.66 -20.64
CA LYS A 101 -2.03 27.92 -21.24
C LYS A 101 -1.67 27.77 -22.72
N LYS A 102 -0.86 26.76 -23.08
CA LYS A 102 -0.53 26.47 -24.49
C LYS A 102 -1.78 26.14 -25.33
N LEU A 103 -2.76 25.45 -24.73
CA LEU A 103 -4.01 25.10 -25.37
C LEU A 103 -4.86 26.35 -25.69
N GLU A 104 -4.85 27.36 -24.81
CA GLU A 104 -5.52 28.65 -24.96
C GLU A 104 -4.80 29.54 -26.02
N GLU A 105 -3.47 29.49 -26.04
CA GLU A 105 -2.64 30.25 -26.98
C GLU A 105 -2.57 29.64 -28.39
N THR A 106 -2.98 28.40 -28.59
CA THR A 106 -2.93 27.71 -29.89
C THR A 106 -4.09 28.15 -30.75
N ASP A 107 -3.80 28.58 -31.99
CA ASP A 107 -4.80 29.00 -33.01
C ASP A 107 -5.85 27.88 -33.26
N ASP A 108 -7.11 28.27 -33.40
CA ASP A 108 -8.22 27.35 -33.67
C ASP A 108 -8.05 26.56 -34.96
N ASN A 109 -7.29 27.10 -35.91
CA ASN A 109 -6.97 26.44 -37.17
C ASN A 109 -5.93 25.31 -37.02
N ASN A 110 -5.18 25.24 -35.90
CA ASN A 110 -4.19 24.18 -35.65
C ASN A 110 -4.81 22.99 -34.91
N ILE A 111 -5.74 22.32 -35.58
CA ILE A 111 -6.55 21.22 -35.02
C ILE A 111 -5.68 20.06 -34.51
N ASP A 112 -4.60 19.72 -35.23
CA ASP A 112 -3.75 18.58 -34.88
C ASP A 112 -2.92 18.85 -33.60
N GLU A 113 -2.43 20.05 -33.44
CA GLU A 113 -1.69 20.45 -32.21
C GLU A 113 -2.60 20.52 -31.00
N LYS A 114 -3.79 21.12 -31.14
CA LYS A 114 -4.83 21.10 -30.08
C LYS A 114 -5.22 19.69 -29.67
N LYS A 115 -5.34 18.78 -30.61
CA LYS A 115 -5.66 17.37 -30.33
C LYS A 115 -4.55 16.67 -29.54
N LYS A 116 -3.27 16.92 -29.89
CA LYS A 116 -2.11 16.41 -29.18
C LYS A 116 -2.01 16.96 -27.73
N LEU A 117 -2.19 18.27 -27.56
CA LEU A 117 -2.17 18.92 -26.25
C LEU A 117 -3.30 18.45 -25.35
N LYS A 118 -4.54 18.31 -25.87
CA LYS A 118 -5.68 17.74 -25.13
C LYS A 118 -5.41 16.31 -24.69
N LYS A 119 -4.82 15.47 -25.55
CA LYS A 119 -4.45 14.09 -25.20
C LYS A 119 -3.40 14.07 -24.10
N LEU A 120 -2.36 14.90 -24.22
CA LEU A 120 -1.30 15.01 -23.22
C LEU A 120 -1.85 15.52 -21.86
N LEU A 121 -2.74 16.52 -21.89
CA LEU A 121 -3.40 17.04 -20.70
C LEU A 121 -4.19 15.94 -19.99
N LEU A 122 -5.03 15.20 -20.72
CA LEU A 122 -5.79 14.08 -20.16
C LEU A 122 -4.90 12.99 -19.56
N GLU A 123 -3.76 12.68 -20.18
CA GLU A 123 -2.82 11.69 -19.64
C GLU A 123 -2.18 12.16 -18.33
N ILE A 124 -1.84 13.44 -18.22
CA ILE A 124 -1.22 14.01 -17.02
C ILE A 124 -2.27 14.17 -15.91
N GLU A 125 -3.46 14.69 -16.21
CA GLU A 125 -4.57 14.84 -15.26
C GLU A 125 -4.99 13.47 -14.69
N ARG A 126 -5.03 12.43 -15.51
CA ARG A 126 -5.28 11.05 -15.03
C ARG A 126 -4.21 10.56 -14.05
N ARG A 127 -2.96 10.98 -14.18
CA ARG A 127 -1.88 10.64 -13.25
C ARG A 127 -1.93 11.49 -11.97
N TYR A 128 -2.58 12.66 -12.04
CA TYR A 128 -2.74 13.57 -10.92
C TYR A 128 -4.04 13.29 -10.18
N ILE A 129 -4.03 12.24 -9.35
CA ILE A 129 -5.17 11.92 -8.51
C ILE A 129 -4.96 12.56 -7.13
N ASN A 130 -5.95 13.32 -6.70
CA ASN A 130 -6.03 13.86 -5.35
C ASN A 130 -7.25 13.27 -4.66
N ILE A 131 -7.05 12.59 -3.54
CA ILE A 131 -8.14 12.14 -2.68
C ILE A 131 -8.55 13.30 -1.79
N THR A 132 -9.80 13.70 -1.86
CA THR A 132 -10.38 14.78 -1.06
C THR A 132 -11.08 14.23 0.18
N GLN A 133 -11.36 15.11 1.16
CA GLN A 133 -12.16 14.72 2.33
C GLN A 133 -13.58 14.31 1.92
N GLU A 134 -14.12 14.89 0.87
CA GLU A 134 -15.41 14.50 0.28
C GLU A 134 -15.39 13.06 -0.24
N ASP A 135 -14.33 12.66 -0.94
CA ASP A 135 -14.17 11.27 -1.40
C ASP A 135 -14.20 10.28 -0.22
N ILE A 136 -13.46 10.61 0.86
CA ILE A 136 -13.42 9.79 2.08
C ILE A 136 -14.82 9.70 2.69
N ASN A 137 -15.53 10.82 2.81
CA ASN A 137 -16.87 10.87 3.38
C ASN A 137 -17.88 10.08 2.53
N ASN A 138 -17.78 10.15 1.21
CA ASN A 138 -18.62 9.41 0.29
C ASN A 138 -18.40 7.90 0.41
N VAL A 139 -17.15 7.44 0.52
CA VAL A 139 -16.82 6.01 0.74
C VAL A 139 -17.32 5.54 2.11
N LYS A 140 -17.16 6.32 3.19
CA LYS A 140 -17.72 6.01 4.50
C LYS A 140 -19.24 5.94 4.49
N SER A 141 -19.89 6.87 3.78
CA SER A 141 -21.35 6.85 3.60
C SER A 141 -21.81 5.58 2.89
N LEU A 142 -21.08 5.14 1.85
CA LEU A 142 -21.34 3.86 1.21
C LEU A 142 -21.21 2.71 2.22
N PHE A 143 -20.10 2.64 2.97
CA PHE A 143 -19.85 1.56 3.94
C PHE A 143 -20.95 1.49 4.99
N ASN A 144 -21.40 2.64 5.52
CA ASN A 144 -22.52 2.71 6.45
C ASN A 144 -23.81 2.15 5.84
N LYS A 145 -24.11 2.44 4.57
CA LYS A 145 -25.33 1.96 3.88
C LYS A 145 -25.31 0.45 3.62
N ILE A 146 -24.14 -0.12 3.29
CA ILE A 146 -24.01 -1.54 2.95
C ILE A 146 -23.63 -2.42 4.14
N GLY A 147 -23.40 -1.84 5.33
CA GLY A 147 -22.98 -2.56 6.53
C GLY A 147 -21.54 -3.06 6.47
N ALA A 148 -20.67 -2.38 5.73
CA ALA A 148 -19.25 -2.71 5.70
C ALA A 148 -18.54 -2.14 6.94
N LYS A 149 -17.68 -2.95 7.57
CA LYS A 149 -16.89 -2.54 8.73
C LYS A 149 -15.72 -1.66 8.31
N TYR A 150 -15.45 -0.58 9.05
CA TYR A 150 -14.26 0.23 8.81
C TYR A 150 -13.68 0.84 10.09
N ILE A 151 -12.41 1.20 10.02
CA ILE A 151 -11.63 1.87 11.05
C ILE A 151 -11.09 3.17 10.47
N HIS A 152 -11.14 4.25 11.25
CA HIS A 152 -10.48 5.50 10.94
C HIS A 152 -9.87 6.07 12.22
N GLN A 153 -8.57 5.89 12.38
CA GLN A 153 -7.79 6.36 13.52
C GLN A 153 -6.74 7.39 13.07
N GLU A 154 -6.03 7.97 14.02
CA GLU A 154 -5.01 9.00 13.74
C GLU A 154 -3.72 8.45 13.11
N SER A 155 -3.48 7.14 13.16
CA SER A 155 -2.30 6.51 12.59
C SER A 155 -2.53 6.01 11.16
N GLU A 156 -1.44 5.64 10.46
CA GLU A 156 -1.51 5.03 9.13
C GLU A 156 -2.21 3.66 9.16
N ALA A 157 -2.75 3.24 8.02
CA ALA A 157 -3.46 1.96 7.89
C ALA A 157 -2.54 0.74 8.04
N ASP A 158 -1.29 0.84 7.56
CA ASP A 158 -0.34 -0.29 7.56
C ASP A 158 -0.08 -0.86 8.95
N PRO A 159 0.31 -0.05 9.97
CA PRO A 159 0.50 -0.53 11.33
C PRO A 159 -0.78 -1.12 11.93
N ILE A 160 -1.94 -0.50 11.67
CA ILE A 160 -3.24 -0.97 12.18
C ILE A 160 -3.55 -2.36 11.62
N CYS A 161 -3.48 -2.53 10.30
CA CYS A 161 -3.73 -3.81 9.64
C CYS A 161 -2.78 -4.91 10.15
N CYS A 162 -1.49 -4.60 10.28
CA CYS A 162 -0.49 -5.55 10.76
C CYS A 162 -0.68 -5.93 12.23
N ASP A 163 -1.06 -4.98 13.08
CA ASP A 163 -1.35 -5.24 14.49
C ASP A 163 -2.63 -6.09 14.65
N MET A 164 -3.68 -5.80 13.87
CA MET A 164 -4.88 -6.65 13.81
C MET A 164 -4.54 -8.08 13.38
N PHE A 165 -3.60 -8.26 12.44
CA PHE A 165 -3.13 -9.58 12.05
C PHE A 165 -2.40 -10.28 13.21
N LYS A 166 -1.46 -9.59 13.87
CA LYS A 166 -0.71 -10.12 15.04
C LYS A 166 -1.62 -10.51 16.20
N LYS A 167 -2.73 -9.78 16.39
CA LYS A 167 -3.77 -10.05 17.40
C LYS A 167 -4.81 -11.09 16.95
N ASN A 168 -4.66 -11.72 15.79
CA ASN A 168 -5.60 -12.67 15.19
C ASN A 168 -7.03 -12.12 14.97
N ILE A 169 -7.20 -10.79 14.92
CA ILE A 169 -8.48 -10.14 14.56
C ILE A 169 -8.78 -10.35 13.09
N VAL A 170 -7.72 -10.33 12.25
CA VAL A 170 -7.79 -10.63 10.81
C VAL A 170 -6.78 -11.70 10.43
N GLN A 171 -7.06 -12.45 9.36
CA GLN A 171 -6.23 -13.55 8.88
C GLN A 171 -5.39 -13.19 7.63
N GLY A 172 -5.42 -11.92 7.24
CA GLY A 172 -4.61 -11.39 6.15
C GLY A 172 -4.90 -9.92 5.89
N CYS A 173 -4.01 -9.27 5.14
CA CYS A 173 -4.11 -7.87 4.77
C CYS A 173 -4.17 -7.73 3.26
N ILE A 174 -5.14 -6.97 2.74
CA ILE A 174 -5.30 -6.67 1.32
C ILE A 174 -4.69 -5.29 1.05
N SER A 175 -3.52 -5.26 0.43
CA SER A 175 -2.84 -4.03 -0.01
C SER A 175 -1.90 -4.34 -1.17
N ASN A 176 -1.62 -3.36 -2.02
CA ASN A 176 -0.55 -3.46 -3.02
C ASN A 176 0.80 -2.96 -2.49
N ASP A 177 0.85 -2.47 -1.26
CA ASP A 177 2.10 -2.03 -0.64
C ASP A 177 2.89 -3.22 -0.08
N MET A 178 4.19 -3.25 -0.37
CA MET A 178 5.06 -4.31 0.10
C MET A 178 5.58 -4.06 1.52
N ASP A 179 5.37 -2.86 2.08
CA ASP A 179 5.79 -2.49 3.44
C ASP A 179 5.04 -3.29 4.52
N PHE A 180 3.89 -3.86 4.17
CA PHE A 180 3.14 -4.78 5.03
C PHE A 180 3.94 -6.03 5.45
N LEU A 181 4.80 -6.56 4.58
CA LEU A 181 5.59 -7.75 4.91
C LEU A 181 6.62 -7.50 6.03
N PRO A 182 7.52 -6.51 5.95
CA PRO A 182 8.45 -6.24 7.04
C PRO A 182 7.77 -5.71 8.31
N THR A 183 6.57 -5.10 8.23
CA THR A 183 5.77 -4.70 9.39
C THR A 183 5.14 -5.90 10.10
N GLY A 184 5.15 -7.09 9.45
CA GLY A 184 4.75 -8.35 10.07
C GLY A 184 3.35 -8.82 9.71
N ALA A 185 2.76 -8.34 8.60
CA ALA A 185 1.61 -8.99 8.01
C ALA A 185 2.01 -10.38 7.48
N GLY A 186 1.63 -11.44 8.20
CA GLY A 186 2.00 -12.80 7.81
C GLY A 186 1.43 -13.23 6.46
N ILE A 187 0.24 -12.72 6.11
CA ILE A 187 -0.42 -12.92 4.82
C ILE A 187 -0.74 -11.57 4.19
N LEU A 188 -0.09 -11.26 3.07
CA LEU A 188 -0.36 -10.08 2.26
C LEU A 188 -1.03 -10.50 0.95
N ILE A 189 -2.20 -9.94 0.68
CA ILE A 189 -3.02 -10.24 -0.49
C ILE A 189 -2.92 -9.06 -1.46
N ARG A 190 -2.46 -9.34 -2.68
CA ARG A 190 -2.15 -8.32 -3.69
C ARG A 190 -2.89 -8.57 -5.00
N ASN A 191 -2.81 -7.58 -5.87
CA ASN A 191 -3.28 -7.63 -7.25
C ASN A 191 -4.78 -7.93 -7.42
N TYR A 192 -5.59 -7.59 -6.40
CA TYR A 192 -7.04 -7.62 -6.56
C TYR A 192 -7.49 -6.58 -7.61
N ASN A 193 -8.11 -7.07 -8.69
CA ASN A 193 -8.56 -6.28 -9.85
C ASN A 193 -10.03 -6.60 -10.21
N LEU A 194 -10.91 -6.70 -9.20
CA LEU A 194 -12.31 -7.12 -9.37
C LEU A 194 -12.44 -8.51 -10.05
N GLY A 195 -11.39 -9.32 -10.02
CA GLY A 195 -11.37 -10.69 -10.51
C GLY A 195 -11.51 -11.70 -9.36
N ASN A 196 -11.67 -12.97 -9.71
CA ASN A 196 -11.90 -14.04 -8.73
C ASN A 196 -10.61 -14.54 -8.05
N THR A 197 -9.44 -14.13 -8.52
CA THR A 197 -8.14 -14.56 -8.00
C THR A 197 -7.32 -13.39 -7.51
N VAL A 198 -6.46 -13.66 -6.53
CA VAL A 198 -5.52 -12.72 -5.92
C VAL A 198 -4.15 -13.38 -5.77
N ASP A 199 -3.10 -12.59 -5.61
CA ASP A 199 -1.77 -13.08 -5.28
C ASP A 199 -1.59 -13.02 -3.76
N GLU A 200 -1.44 -14.18 -3.13
CA GLU A 200 -1.09 -14.33 -1.72
C GLU A 200 0.42 -14.36 -1.55
N TYR A 201 0.93 -13.51 -0.66
CA TYR A 201 2.32 -13.51 -0.21
C TYR A 201 2.35 -13.99 1.24
N ASN A 202 3.03 -15.12 1.48
CA ASN A 202 3.16 -15.71 2.82
C ASN A 202 4.54 -15.39 3.39
N LEU A 203 4.57 -14.52 4.41
CA LEU A 203 5.81 -14.07 5.03
C LEU A 203 6.61 -15.24 5.65
N ASN A 204 5.96 -16.19 6.31
CA ASN A 204 6.66 -17.31 6.92
C ASN A 204 7.41 -18.15 5.88
N VAL A 205 6.76 -18.44 4.74
CA VAL A 205 7.39 -19.17 3.62
C VAL A 205 8.53 -18.35 3.02
N ILE A 206 8.36 -17.03 2.91
CA ILE A 206 9.42 -16.12 2.42
C ILE A 206 10.64 -16.15 3.34
N LEU A 207 10.45 -16.08 4.64
CA LEU A 207 11.52 -16.13 5.63
C LEU A 207 12.24 -17.48 5.61
N GLU A 208 11.50 -18.58 5.54
CA GLU A 208 12.03 -19.94 5.47
C GLU A 208 12.88 -20.15 4.21
N GLU A 209 12.36 -19.86 3.01
CA GLU A 209 13.08 -20.05 1.76
C GLU A 209 14.32 -19.15 1.62
N THR A 210 14.30 -17.96 2.22
CA THR A 210 15.45 -17.04 2.18
C THR A 210 16.45 -17.26 3.31
N GLY A 211 16.12 -18.10 4.30
CA GLY A 211 16.96 -18.34 5.50
C GLY A 211 17.12 -17.10 6.36
N MET A 212 16.14 -16.20 6.35
CA MET A 212 16.13 -14.97 7.16
C MET A 212 15.10 -15.09 8.27
N ASP A 213 15.43 -14.59 9.46
CA ASP A 213 14.42 -14.23 10.45
C ASP A 213 13.77 -12.87 10.10
N LEU A 214 12.74 -12.48 10.82
CA LEU A 214 12.03 -11.22 10.56
C LEU A 214 12.95 -9.99 10.73
N ASN A 215 13.87 -9.98 11.70
CA ASN A 215 14.78 -8.86 11.92
C ASN A 215 15.73 -8.68 10.73
N LYS A 216 16.29 -9.78 10.24
CA LYS A 216 17.16 -9.80 9.05
C LYS A 216 16.39 -9.40 7.78
N PHE A 217 15.13 -9.81 7.67
CA PHE A 217 14.25 -9.40 6.57
C PHE A 217 13.93 -7.91 6.61
N ILE A 218 13.68 -7.34 7.81
CA ILE A 218 13.52 -5.89 8.00
C ILE A 218 14.79 -5.16 7.56
N ASP A 219 15.97 -5.61 8.00
CA ASP A 219 17.25 -5.05 7.60
C ASP A 219 17.46 -5.10 6.08
N PHE A 220 17.09 -6.22 5.46
CA PHE A 220 17.09 -6.37 4.01
C PHE A 220 16.19 -5.33 3.33
N CYS A 221 14.99 -5.14 3.82
CA CYS A 221 14.03 -4.17 3.30
C CYS A 221 14.55 -2.73 3.42
N ILE A 222 15.21 -2.39 4.53
CA ILE A 222 15.84 -1.08 4.74
C ILE A 222 16.97 -0.85 3.73
N LEU A 223 17.83 -1.84 3.51
CA LEU A 223 18.93 -1.76 2.52
C LEU A 223 18.40 -1.62 1.08
N CYS A 224 17.28 -2.25 0.75
CA CYS A 224 16.63 -2.09 -0.54
C CYS A 224 16.02 -0.69 -0.74
N GLY A 225 15.68 -0.01 0.34
CA GLY A 225 15.10 1.32 0.39
C GLY A 225 13.62 1.27 0.72
N CYS A 226 13.27 1.88 1.85
CA CYS A 226 11.91 2.03 2.37
C CYS A 226 11.54 3.51 2.51
N ASP A 227 10.29 3.78 2.91
CA ASP A 227 9.78 5.15 3.06
C ASP A 227 10.36 5.89 4.29
N TYR A 228 11.10 5.22 5.17
CA TYR A 228 11.61 5.79 6.44
C TYR A 228 13.08 6.18 6.41
N THR A 229 13.83 5.85 5.35
CA THR A 229 15.24 6.21 5.22
C THR A 229 15.69 6.25 3.76
N CYS A 230 16.80 6.97 3.52
CA CYS A 230 17.42 7.03 2.19
C CYS A 230 18.00 5.67 1.80
N LYS A 231 17.96 5.34 0.52
CA LYS A 231 18.66 4.16 -0.02
C LYS A 231 20.15 4.42 -0.13
N ILE A 232 20.97 3.41 0.16
CA ILE A 232 22.41 3.44 -0.15
C ILE A 232 22.57 3.35 -1.67
N PRO A 233 23.22 4.35 -2.33
CA PRO A 233 23.40 4.36 -3.77
C PRO A 233 24.16 3.12 -4.25
N ARG A 234 23.76 2.58 -5.40
CA ARG A 234 24.36 1.38 -6.05
C ARG A 234 24.20 0.07 -5.26
N LEU A 235 23.65 0.06 -4.07
CA LEU A 235 23.32 -1.15 -3.34
C LEU A 235 21.99 -1.71 -3.86
N GLY A 236 22.06 -2.68 -4.76
CA GLY A 236 20.90 -3.41 -5.28
C GLY A 236 20.46 -4.54 -4.35
N PHE A 237 19.24 -5.07 -4.53
CA PHE A 237 18.68 -6.12 -3.67
C PHE A 237 19.53 -7.41 -3.64
N ILE A 238 20.15 -7.80 -4.76
CA ILE A 238 21.04 -8.98 -4.80
C ILE A 238 22.27 -8.76 -3.90
N THR A 239 22.88 -7.57 -3.97
CA THR A 239 24.06 -7.25 -3.15
C THR A 239 23.65 -7.11 -1.68
N ALA A 240 22.54 -6.46 -1.38
CA ALA A 240 22.00 -6.34 -0.02
C ALA A 240 21.76 -7.73 0.60
N PHE A 241 21.14 -8.65 -0.14
CA PHE A 241 20.89 -10.01 0.33
C PHE A 241 22.19 -10.78 0.60
N LYS A 242 23.13 -10.79 -0.36
CA LYS A 242 24.44 -11.44 -0.19
C LYS A 242 25.23 -10.87 0.98
N SER A 243 25.18 -9.53 1.16
CA SER A 243 25.86 -8.87 2.27
C SER A 243 25.27 -9.27 3.62
N LEU A 244 23.93 -9.39 3.72
CA LEU A 244 23.29 -9.86 4.95
C LEU A 244 23.56 -11.34 5.24
N GLN A 245 23.73 -12.17 4.24
CA GLN A 245 24.16 -13.56 4.44
C GLN A 245 25.60 -13.63 4.97
N GLN A 246 26.47 -12.72 4.55
CA GLN A 246 27.87 -12.68 4.96
C GLN A 246 28.08 -12.00 6.32
N PHE A 247 27.40 -10.85 6.57
CA PHE A 247 27.69 -9.97 7.71
C PHE A 247 26.59 -9.94 8.77
N ASN A 248 25.45 -10.60 8.54
CA ASN A 248 24.31 -10.80 9.42
C ASN A 248 23.43 -9.58 9.76
N ASN A 249 23.95 -8.35 9.80
CA ASN A 249 23.19 -7.15 10.17
C ASN A 249 23.68 -5.90 9.42
N ILE A 250 22.87 -4.84 9.45
CA ILE A 250 23.18 -3.55 8.77
C ILE A 250 24.44 -2.90 9.35
N GLU A 251 24.63 -2.96 10.65
CA GLU A 251 25.75 -2.33 11.35
C GLU A 251 27.09 -2.81 10.79
N THR A 252 27.25 -4.12 10.72
CA THR A 252 28.47 -4.74 10.16
C THR A 252 28.63 -4.46 8.67
N ILE A 253 27.51 -4.44 7.92
CA ILE A 253 27.53 -4.08 6.48
C ILE A 253 28.04 -2.65 6.28
N ILE A 254 27.57 -1.70 7.08
CA ILE A 254 28.02 -0.31 7.01
C ILE A 254 29.53 -0.23 7.33
N GLU A 255 29.96 -0.87 8.41
CA GLU A 255 31.36 -0.85 8.81
C GLU A 255 32.27 -1.45 7.72
N GLU A 256 31.93 -2.64 7.22
CA GLU A 256 32.78 -3.36 6.27
C GLU A 256 32.73 -2.74 4.86
N LEU A 257 31.54 -2.45 4.33
CA LEU A 257 31.38 -2.06 2.93
C LEU A 257 31.39 -0.55 2.71
N CYS A 258 30.98 0.25 3.69
CA CYS A 258 30.93 1.70 3.54
C CYS A 258 32.14 2.40 4.18
N VAL A 259 32.63 1.93 5.33
CA VAL A 259 33.74 2.57 6.07
C VAL A 259 35.07 1.94 5.69
N LYS A 260 35.25 0.62 5.85
CA LYS A 260 36.57 -0.03 5.61
C LYS A 260 36.88 -0.19 4.13
N GLN A 261 35.94 -0.60 3.30
CA GLN A 261 36.18 -0.87 1.87
C GLN A 261 35.80 0.31 0.97
N GLU A 262 35.13 1.33 1.50
CA GLU A 262 34.62 2.49 0.75
C GLU A 262 33.83 2.12 -0.53
N LYS A 263 33.31 0.90 -0.59
CA LYS A 263 32.62 0.35 -1.75
C LYS A 263 31.32 1.07 -2.05
N PHE A 264 30.63 1.53 -1.00
CA PHE A 264 29.37 2.27 -1.09
C PHE A 264 29.47 3.55 -0.27
N LYS A 265 28.95 4.65 -0.83
CA LYS A 265 28.83 5.93 -0.11
C LYS A 265 27.58 5.93 0.77
N LEU A 266 27.77 6.01 2.08
CA LEU A 266 26.66 6.11 3.02
C LEU A 266 26.02 7.50 2.91
N PRO A 267 24.70 7.61 2.66
CA PRO A 267 24.02 8.90 2.66
C PRO A 267 23.96 9.50 4.05
N GLN A 268 24.06 10.84 4.15
CA GLN A 268 24.00 11.57 5.43
C GLN A 268 22.71 11.28 6.23
N HIS A 269 21.60 11.03 5.54
CA HIS A 269 20.28 10.78 6.15
C HIS A 269 19.89 9.29 6.13
N PHE A 270 20.87 8.36 6.10
CA PHE A 270 20.60 6.93 6.21
C PHE A 270 20.37 6.56 7.68
N ASN A 271 19.11 6.70 8.13
CA ASN A 271 18.73 6.42 9.51
C ASN A 271 18.04 5.04 9.64
N TYR A 272 18.82 3.97 9.50
CA TYR A 272 18.32 2.60 9.59
C TYR A 272 17.73 2.24 10.97
N LYS A 273 18.21 2.87 12.06
CA LYS A 273 17.70 2.59 13.42
C LYS A 273 16.25 3.03 13.58
N VAL A 274 15.93 4.23 13.10
CA VAL A 274 14.55 4.74 13.09
C VAL A 274 13.67 3.91 12.15
N ALA A 275 14.16 3.62 10.94
CA ALA A 275 13.43 2.79 9.99
C ALA A 275 13.14 1.39 10.56
N ARG A 276 14.12 0.75 11.23
CA ARG A 276 13.95 -0.55 11.88
C ARG A 276 12.89 -0.51 12.99
N LYS A 277 12.90 0.54 13.83
CA LYS A 277 11.90 0.73 14.87
C LYS A 277 10.50 0.85 14.28
N LEU A 278 10.31 1.70 13.27
CA LEU A 278 9.01 1.93 12.64
C LEU A 278 8.46 0.69 11.93
N LEU A 279 9.31 -0.06 11.21
CA LEU A 279 8.90 -1.30 10.56
C LEU A 279 8.58 -2.41 11.57
N LYS A 280 9.28 -2.46 12.71
CA LYS A 280 9.09 -3.49 13.73
C LYS A 280 7.85 -3.23 14.60
N ASP A 281 7.71 -2.00 15.07
CA ASP A 281 6.74 -1.64 16.11
C ASP A 281 5.50 -0.93 15.53
N GLY A 282 5.50 -0.57 14.23
CA GLY A 282 4.43 0.20 13.61
C GLY A 282 4.28 1.62 14.18
N GLY A 283 5.26 2.09 14.94
CA GLY A 283 5.35 3.45 15.50
C GLY A 283 4.56 3.69 16.78
N LYS A 284 3.34 3.17 16.92
CA LYS A 284 2.52 3.32 18.16
C LYS A 284 1.82 2.00 18.49
N ILE A 285 1.75 1.66 19.77
CA ILE A 285 0.92 0.55 20.24
C ILE A 285 -0.53 1.00 20.18
N ILE A 286 -1.35 0.24 19.47
CA ILE A 286 -2.80 0.50 19.35
C ILE A 286 -3.49 -0.40 20.37
N GLU A 287 -4.00 0.19 21.45
CA GLU A 287 -4.65 -0.56 22.53
C GLU A 287 -6.05 -1.02 22.13
N THR A 288 -6.81 -0.18 21.43
CA THR A 288 -8.19 -0.46 21.04
C THR A 288 -8.47 0.00 19.61
N TYR A 289 -9.40 -0.70 18.93
CA TYR A 289 -9.89 -0.32 17.61
C TYR A 289 -11.34 0.12 17.71
N GLU A 290 -11.63 1.32 17.21
CA GLU A 290 -12.99 1.76 17.00
C GLU A 290 -13.49 1.25 15.64
N ILE A 291 -14.10 0.06 15.64
CA ILE A 291 -14.65 -0.53 14.43
C ILE A 291 -16.07 -0.01 14.24
N HIS A 292 -16.25 0.84 13.23
CA HIS A 292 -17.57 1.28 12.81
C HIS A 292 -18.31 0.12 12.12
N ASN A 293 -19.43 -0.29 12.69
CA ASN A 293 -20.26 -1.39 12.19
C ASN A 293 -21.74 -0.98 12.22
N ASN A 294 -22.23 -0.51 11.08
CA ASN A 294 -23.63 -0.12 10.97
C ASN A 294 -24.47 -1.28 10.42
N THR A 295 -25.71 -1.38 10.89
CA THR A 295 -26.66 -2.36 10.36
C THR A 295 -26.95 -2.05 8.89
N CYS A 296 -26.83 -3.04 8.03
CA CYS A 296 -27.08 -2.88 6.60
C CYS A 296 -28.56 -2.52 6.36
N LEU A 297 -28.83 -1.35 5.82
CA LEU A 297 -30.18 -0.87 5.52
C LEU A 297 -30.88 -1.70 4.42
N LEU A 298 -30.13 -2.46 3.62
CA LEU A 298 -30.67 -3.30 2.55
C LEU A 298 -31.48 -4.50 3.06
N TYR A 299 -31.29 -4.90 4.33
CA TYR A 299 -31.99 -6.03 4.97
C TYR A 299 -33.15 -5.60 5.87
N THR A 300 -33.46 -4.31 5.98
CA THR A 300 -34.54 -3.79 6.83
C THR A 300 -35.86 -3.64 6.08
N SER A 301 -35.91 -3.83 4.77
CA SER A 301 -37.19 -3.87 4.02
C SER A 301 -37.80 -5.25 4.16
N PRO A 302 -39.04 -5.36 4.70
CA PRO A 302 -39.75 -6.66 4.74
C PRO A 302 -39.87 -7.20 3.32
N SER A 303 -39.56 -8.48 3.16
CA SER A 303 -39.74 -9.16 1.87
C SER A 303 -41.19 -9.03 1.44
N PRO A 304 -41.48 -8.87 0.14
CA PRO A 304 -42.87 -8.90 -0.36
C PRO A 304 -43.62 -10.19 0.00
N ARG A 305 -42.95 -11.24 0.48
CA ARG A 305 -43.54 -12.51 0.93
C ARG A 305 -44.03 -12.48 2.38
N ASP A 306 -43.65 -11.50 3.19
CA ASP A 306 -44.06 -11.38 4.59
C ASP A 306 -45.36 -10.59 4.78
N LYS A 307 -46.03 -10.25 3.66
CA LYS A 307 -47.34 -9.61 3.64
C LYS A 307 -48.42 -10.58 3.16
N ARG A 308 -48.51 -11.73 3.81
CA ARG A 308 -49.71 -12.59 3.68
C ARG A 308 -50.21 -13.01 5.04
#